data_8d75aad6db3f00e77ca0fef08eff3c0b
#
_entry.id   8d75aad6db3f00e77ca0fef08eff3c0b
#
_cell.length_a   1.000
_cell.length_b   1.000
_cell.length_c   1.000
_cell.angle_alpha   90.00
_cell.angle_beta   90.00
_cell.angle_gamma   90.00
#
_symmetry.space_group_name_H-M   'P 1'
#
loop_
_entity.id
_entity.type
_entity.pdbx_description
1 polymer ?
#
loop_
_entity_poly.entity_id
_entity_poly.type
_entity_poly.pdbx_seq_one_letter_code
_entity_poly.pdbx_strand_id
1 'polypeptide(L)'
;SADAHALAELASAYSYEGDLNNSRFRINLNIAARVSDVDAVVCDDTGRVVLCSDMESGCNHVGMQVNRDFLEKVYTENGDISEGLIRGLYQDNRYIVSVPVKGPTGEPIGMVILSTPTQTTANIIHRISNMYMMATVVVVLVAVLAVSLFARKQSQPLKDMARAAYHFGHGRLDARVPISDN
;
A
#
# COMPACT_ATOMS: atom_id res chain seq x y z
N SER A 1 12.02 -9.51 3.65
CA SER A 1 12.97 -10.23 4.55
C SER A 1 14.35 -10.38 3.91
N ALA A 2 14.48 -10.65 2.61
CA ALA A 2 15.79 -10.78 1.93
C ALA A 2 16.67 -9.53 2.09
N ASP A 3 16.12 -8.35 1.90
CA ASP A 3 16.83 -7.07 2.01
C ASP A 3 17.33 -6.81 3.45
N ALA A 4 16.54 -7.22 4.45
CA ALA A 4 16.93 -7.08 5.85
C ALA A 4 18.12 -7.98 6.21
N HIS A 5 18.15 -9.22 5.69
CA HIS A 5 19.28 -10.11 5.87
C HIS A 5 20.53 -9.61 5.15
N ALA A 6 20.39 -9.12 3.92
CA ALA A 6 21.50 -8.53 3.17
C ALA A 6 22.10 -7.32 3.87
N LEU A 7 21.25 -6.46 4.46
CA LEU A 7 21.70 -5.32 5.25
C LEU A 7 22.36 -5.73 6.57
N ALA A 8 21.85 -6.79 7.22
CA ALA A 8 22.48 -7.33 8.44
C ALA A 8 23.85 -7.95 8.13
N GLU A 9 24.02 -8.66 7.02
CA GLU A 9 25.32 -9.18 6.56
C GLU A 9 26.29 -8.04 6.23
N LEU A 10 25.81 -6.99 5.55
CA LEU A 10 26.60 -5.78 5.32
C LEU A 10 27.02 -5.13 6.65
N ALA A 11 26.10 -4.97 7.59
CA ALA A 11 26.42 -4.43 8.91
C ALA A 11 27.46 -5.27 9.66
N SER A 12 27.36 -6.60 9.58
CA SER A 12 28.34 -7.51 10.19
C SER A 12 29.72 -7.37 9.55
N ALA A 13 29.81 -7.22 8.23
CA ALA A 13 31.07 -7.03 7.52
C ALA A 13 31.75 -5.71 7.92
N TYR A 14 30.99 -4.62 8.08
CA TYR A 14 31.54 -3.33 8.53
C TYR A 14 31.88 -3.30 10.02
N SER A 15 31.21 -4.10 10.85
CA SER A 15 31.54 -4.21 12.28
C SER A 15 32.90 -4.86 12.54
N TYR A 16 33.39 -5.64 11.59
CA TYR A 16 34.77 -6.17 11.63
C TYR A 16 35.83 -5.08 11.63
N GLU A 17 35.53 -3.90 11.07
CA GLU A 17 36.39 -2.71 11.12
C GLU A 17 36.21 -1.90 12.42
N GLY A 18 35.37 -2.35 13.35
CA GLY A 18 35.23 -1.81 14.71
C GLY A 18 34.33 -0.60 14.85
N ASP A 19 33.64 -0.16 13.78
CA ASP A 19 32.78 1.01 13.86
C ASP A 19 31.52 0.87 12.98
N LEU A 20 30.39 0.55 13.63
CA LEU A 20 29.06 0.56 12.99
C LEU A 20 28.67 1.96 12.48
N ASN A 21 29.36 3.01 12.92
CA ASN A 21 29.16 4.40 12.48
C ASN A 21 30.04 4.79 11.26
N ASN A 22 30.56 3.81 10.52
CA ASN A 22 31.36 4.07 9.34
C ASN A 22 30.56 4.81 8.24
N SER A 23 31.15 5.88 7.70
CA SER A 23 30.53 6.71 6.67
C SER A 23 30.15 5.92 5.39
N ARG A 24 30.91 4.88 5.03
CA ARG A 24 30.60 4.02 3.88
C ARG A 24 29.39 3.14 4.14
N PHE A 25 29.29 2.54 5.32
CA PHE A 25 28.11 1.76 5.70
C PHE A 25 26.85 2.62 5.71
N ARG A 26 26.94 3.82 6.23
CA ARG A 26 25.86 4.81 6.25
C ARG A 26 25.35 5.14 4.84
N ILE A 27 26.25 5.35 3.87
CA ILE A 27 25.87 5.62 2.48
C ILE A 27 25.16 4.41 1.87
N ASN A 28 25.70 3.21 2.07
CA ASN A 28 25.11 1.98 1.53
C ASN A 28 23.74 1.68 2.16
N LEU A 29 23.59 1.89 3.46
CA LEU A 29 22.30 1.77 4.16
C LEU A 29 21.25 2.73 3.56
N ASN A 30 21.62 3.99 3.34
CA ASN A 30 20.74 4.99 2.76
C ASN A 30 20.32 4.61 1.32
N ILE A 31 21.27 4.18 0.48
CA ILE A 31 20.97 3.74 -0.88
C ILE A 31 20.01 2.54 -0.86
N ALA A 32 20.29 1.53 -0.05
CA ALA A 32 19.47 0.34 0.05
C ALA A 32 18.05 0.65 0.56
N ALA A 33 17.93 1.49 1.60
CA ALA A 33 16.66 1.92 2.14
C ALA A 33 15.82 2.69 1.10
N ARG A 34 16.44 3.60 0.35
CA ARG A 34 15.75 4.33 -0.74
C ARG A 34 15.30 3.46 -1.89
N VAL A 35 16.14 2.50 -2.31
CA VAL A 35 15.80 1.57 -3.41
C VAL A 35 14.61 0.68 -3.02
N SER A 36 14.57 0.25 -1.76
CA SER A 36 13.50 -0.61 -1.23
C SER A 36 12.28 0.16 -0.70
N ASP A 37 12.31 1.50 -0.71
CA ASP A 37 11.25 2.38 -0.18
C ASP A 37 10.89 2.05 1.28
N VAL A 38 11.92 1.86 2.11
CA VAL A 38 11.79 1.53 3.53
C VAL A 38 12.65 2.44 4.38
N ASP A 39 12.23 2.67 5.63
CA ASP A 39 13.08 3.29 6.64
C ASP A 39 13.97 2.23 7.29
N ALA A 40 15.27 2.47 7.30
CA ALA A 40 16.24 1.58 7.91
C ALA A 40 16.92 2.23 9.12
N VAL A 41 16.97 1.50 10.23
CA VAL A 41 17.58 1.92 11.49
C VAL A 41 18.52 0.82 11.96
N VAL A 42 19.69 1.21 12.43
CA VAL A 42 20.67 0.29 13.03
C VAL A 42 20.83 0.64 14.50
N CYS A 43 20.72 -0.37 15.36
CA CYS A 43 20.91 -0.27 16.79
C CYS A 43 22.14 -1.05 17.23
N ASP A 44 22.76 -0.60 18.30
CA ASP A 44 23.82 -1.33 18.99
C ASP A 44 23.26 -2.50 19.84
N ASP A 45 24.14 -3.20 20.55
CA ASP A 45 23.81 -4.31 21.45
C ASP A 45 22.90 -3.91 22.61
N THR A 46 22.90 -2.64 22.97
CA THR A 46 22.01 -2.09 24.02
C THR A 46 20.63 -1.72 23.50
N GLY A 47 20.41 -1.73 22.19
CA GLY A 47 19.19 -1.25 21.52
C GLY A 47 19.15 0.25 21.29
N ARG A 48 20.28 0.94 21.41
CA ARG A 48 20.40 2.36 21.09
C ARG A 48 20.60 2.55 19.60
N VAL A 49 19.86 3.44 19.00
CA VAL A 49 19.98 3.78 17.58
C VAL A 49 21.29 4.51 17.31
N VAL A 50 22.14 3.92 16.49
CA VAL A 50 23.44 4.47 16.05
C VAL A 50 23.39 5.03 14.64
N LEU A 51 22.56 4.45 13.76
CA LEU A 51 22.39 4.92 12.38
C LEU A 51 20.93 4.89 11.95
N CYS A 52 20.59 5.79 11.02
CA CYS A 52 19.28 5.90 10.43
C CYS A 52 19.42 6.26 8.94
N SER A 53 18.57 5.73 8.08
CA SER A 53 18.57 6.02 6.65
C SER A 53 18.06 7.42 6.30
N ASP A 54 17.26 8.04 7.15
CA ASP A 54 16.67 9.37 6.93
C ASP A 54 17.61 10.50 7.33
N MET A 55 18.67 10.69 6.53
CA MET A 55 19.70 11.68 6.83
C MET A 55 19.45 13.07 6.26
N GLU A 56 18.57 13.20 5.24
CA GLU A 56 18.31 14.50 4.62
C GLU A 56 17.43 15.40 5.48
N SER A 57 16.59 14.81 6.31
CA SER A 57 15.62 15.54 7.16
C SER A 57 16.11 15.78 8.59
N GLY A 58 17.34 15.36 8.91
CA GLY A 58 17.83 15.38 10.31
C GLY A 58 17.16 14.25 11.10
N CYS A 59 17.69 13.04 11.03
CA CYS A 59 17.14 11.88 11.70
C CYS A 59 16.99 12.09 13.20
N ASN A 60 15.77 12.21 13.68
CA ASN A 60 15.46 12.34 15.10
C ASN A 60 15.61 11.02 15.87
N HIS A 61 15.85 9.91 15.19
CA HIS A 61 15.90 8.58 15.79
C HIS A 61 17.27 8.23 16.38
N VAL A 62 18.35 8.87 15.92
CA VAL A 62 19.70 8.62 16.44
C VAL A 62 19.78 8.98 17.93
N GLY A 63 20.24 8.02 18.73
CA GLY A 63 20.31 8.14 20.20
C GLY A 63 19.04 7.70 20.94
N MET A 64 17.93 7.41 20.22
CA MET A 64 16.75 6.81 20.84
C MET A 64 17.01 5.38 21.28
N GLN A 65 16.24 4.92 22.27
CA GLN A 65 16.36 3.59 22.85
C GLN A 65 15.15 2.75 22.45
N VAL A 66 15.39 1.60 21.84
CA VAL A 66 14.36 0.60 21.55
C VAL A 66 13.99 -0.15 22.82
N ASN A 67 12.72 -0.59 22.92
CA ASN A 67 12.26 -1.35 24.09
C ASN A 67 13.08 -2.65 24.24
N ARG A 68 13.47 -2.94 25.49
CA ARG A 68 14.27 -4.10 25.83
C ARG A 68 13.59 -5.43 25.50
N ASP A 69 12.27 -5.52 25.69
CA ASP A 69 11.51 -6.72 25.37
C ASP A 69 11.55 -7.04 23.86
N PHE A 70 11.53 -5.99 23.01
CA PHE A 70 11.67 -6.12 21.58
C PHE A 70 13.09 -6.60 21.18
N LEU A 71 14.11 -6.05 21.82
CA LEU A 71 15.51 -6.45 21.60
C LEU A 71 15.73 -7.93 21.94
N GLU A 72 15.26 -8.38 23.10
CA GLU A 72 15.37 -9.77 23.55
C GLU A 72 14.64 -10.72 22.60
N LYS A 73 13.45 -10.32 22.12
CA LYS A 73 12.69 -11.10 21.15
C LYS A 73 13.46 -11.29 19.84
N VAL A 74 13.99 -10.21 19.27
CA VAL A 74 14.77 -10.25 18.01
C VAL A 74 16.01 -11.14 18.15
N TYR A 75 16.69 -11.13 19.28
CA TYR A 75 17.87 -11.94 19.52
C TYR A 75 17.51 -13.42 19.73
N THR A 76 16.44 -13.70 20.45
CA THR A 76 15.99 -15.08 20.75
C THR A 76 15.47 -15.78 19.49
N GLU A 77 14.68 -15.08 18.67
CA GLU A 77 14.05 -15.63 17.48
C GLU A 77 14.93 -15.52 16.22
N ASN A 78 16.15 -14.95 16.36
CA ASN A 78 17.07 -14.68 15.25
C ASN A 78 16.44 -13.82 14.14
N GLY A 79 15.60 -12.89 14.52
CA GLY A 79 14.85 -11.97 13.69
C GLY A 79 13.37 -11.96 14.03
N ASP A 80 12.68 -10.86 13.72
CA ASP A 80 11.25 -10.70 13.93
C ASP A 80 10.61 -10.02 12.71
N ILE A 81 9.42 -10.49 12.34
CA ILE A 81 8.56 -9.84 11.35
C ILE A 81 7.24 -9.57 12.04
N SER A 82 6.94 -8.32 12.28
CA SER A 82 5.74 -7.90 13.00
C SER A 82 5.09 -6.68 12.38
N GLU A 83 3.81 -6.49 12.71
CA GLU A 83 3.08 -5.27 12.44
C GLU A 83 2.76 -4.63 13.79
N GLY A 84 3.08 -3.36 13.92
CA GLY A 84 2.80 -2.64 15.16
C GLY A 84 3.61 -1.38 15.36
N LEU A 85 3.71 -1.01 16.61
CA LEU A 85 4.41 0.18 17.07
C LEU A 85 5.73 -0.20 17.74
N ILE A 86 6.85 0.31 17.25
CA ILE A 86 8.12 0.22 17.98
C ILE A 86 8.15 1.37 18.99
N ARG A 87 7.74 1.07 20.23
CA ARG A 87 7.74 2.05 21.30
C ARG A 87 9.13 2.63 21.52
N GLY A 88 9.22 3.95 21.52
CA GLY A 88 10.48 4.68 21.66
C GLY A 88 11.14 5.06 20.33
N LEU A 89 10.67 4.55 19.18
CA LEU A 89 11.24 4.87 17.89
C LEU A 89 10.23 5.56 16.96
N TYR A 90 9.02 4.99 16.80
CA TYR A 90 7.96 5.52 15.92
C TYR A 90 6.66 5.74 16.70
N GLN A 91 5.85 6.68 16.23
CA GLN A 91 4.53 6.99 16.80
C GLN A 91 3.37 6.40 15.98
N ASP A 92 3.67 5.86 14.80
CA ASP A 92 2.73 5.24 13.86
C ASP A 92 2.89 3.72 13.81
N ASN A 93 1.83 3.02 13.40
CA ASN A 93 1.90 1.59 13.13
C ASN A 93 2.68 1.34 11.86
N ARG A 94 3.58 0.37 11.90
CA ARG A 94 4.49 0.03 10.80
C ARG A 94 4.58 -1.48 10.61
N TYR A 95 4.86 -1.89 9.38
CA TYR A 95 5.41 -3.21 9.12
C TYR A 95 6.89 -3.18 9.44
N ILE A 96 7.33 -4.11 10.27
CA ILE A 96 8.66 -4.12 10.87
C ILE A 96 9.31 -5.45 10.53
N VAL A 97 10.54 -5.38 10.02
CA VAL A 97 11.42 -6.54 9.84
C VAL A 97 12.71 -6.23 10.58
N SER A 98 13.03 -7.03 11.59
CA SER A 98 14.22 -6.87 12.41
C SER A 98 15.12 -8.08 12.28
N VAL A 99 16.43 -7.84 12.13
CA VAL A 99 17.43 -8.91 11.99
C VAL A 99 18.62 -8.58 12.88
N PRO A 100 19.11 -9.54 13.71
CA PRO A 100 20.29 -9.33 14.51
C PRO A 100 21.54 -9.25 13.62
N VAL A 101 22.43 -8.34 13.96
CA VAL A 101 23.78 -8.24 13.40
C VAL A 101 24.72 -9.09 14.26
N LYS A 102 25.37 -10.07 13.65
CA LYS A 102 26.28 -10.97 14.36
C LYS A 102 27.72 -10.55 14.18
N GLY A 103 28.44 -10.53 15.27
CA GLY A 103 29.88 -10.34 15.28
C GLY A 103 30.65 -11.58 14.81
N PRO A 104 31.99 -11.51 14.76
CA PRO A 104 32.88 -12.59 14.32
C PRO A 104 32.73 -13.88 15.11
N THR A 105 32.35 -13.80 16.37
CA THR A 105 32.14 -14.91 17.30
C THR A 105 30.73 -15.49 17.26
N GLY A 106 29.84 -14.89 16.43
CA GLY A 106 28.42 -15.27 16.33
C GLY A 106 27.54 -14.60 17.39
N GLU A 107 28.08 -13.77 18.24
CA GLU A 107 27.33 -13.00 19.23
C GLU A 107 26.59 -11.84 18.58
N PRO A 108 25.35 -11.52 19.03
CA PRO A 108 24.65 -10.36 18.52
C PRO A 108 25.31 -9.06 19.02
N ILE A 109 25.78 -8.25 18.10
CA ILE A 109 26.45 -6.95 18.37
C ILE A 109 25.53 -5.76 18.08
N GLY A 110 24.32 -6.01 17.61
CA GLY A 110 23.34 -5.01 17.27
C GLY A 110 22.20 -5.61 16.46
N MET A 111 21.34 -4.75 15.93
CA MET A 111 20.26 -5.16 15.03
C MET A 111 20.00 -4.13 13.94
N VAL A 112 19.53 -4.59 12.79
CA VAL A 112 18.96 -3.76 11.73
C VAL A 112 17.46 -3.87 11.78
N ILE A 113 16.78 -2.74 11.77
CA ILE A 113 15.32 -2.63 11.73
C ILE A 113 14.95 -1.96 10.43
N LEU A 114 14.18 -2.64 9.59
CA LEU A 114 13.51 -2.07 8.41
C LEU A 114 12.05 -1.86 8.72
N SER A 115 11.51 -0.72 8.36
CA SER A 115 10.10 -0.43 8.62
C SER A 115 9.45 0.39 7.52
N THR A 116 8.15 0.14 7.30
CA THR A 116 7.31 0.88 6.35
C THR A 116 6.00 1.28 7.04
N PRO A 117 5.55 2.55 6.93
CA PRO A 117 4.29 2.97 7.51
C PRO A 117 3.10 2.21 6.93
N THR A 118 2.26 1.63 7.79
CA THR A 118 1.06 0.89 7.37
C THR A 118 0.04 1.80 6.68
N GLN A 119 -0.03 3.07 7.08
CA GLN A 119 -0.98 4.05 6.55
C GLN A 119 -0.74 4.43 5.08
N THR A 120 0.48 4.39 4.60
CA THR A 120 0.81 4.69 3.21
C THR A 120 0.12 3.70 2.26
N THR A 121 0.15 2.42 2.60
CA THR A 121 -0.51 1.35 1.82
C THR A 121 -2.03 1.46 1.88
N ALA A 122 -2.62 1.73 3.04
CA ALA A 122 -4.06 1.90 3.21
C ALA A 122 -4.61 3.09 2.40
N ASN A 123 -3.92 4.23 2.40
CA ASN A 123 -4.32 5.42 1.65
C ASN A 123 -4.31 5.20 0.12
N ILE A 124 -3.35 4.44 -0.39
CA ILE A 124 -3.28 4.09 -1.82
C ILE A 124 -4.47 3.19 -2.19
N ILE A 125 -4.77 2.17 -1.38
CA ILE A 125 -5.89 1.25 -1.60
C ILE A 125 -7.23 2.01 -1.60
N HIS A 126 -7.45 2.90 -0.62
CA HIS A 126 -8.65 3.73 -0.56
C HIS A 126 -8.81 4.65 -1.77
N ARG A 127 -7.72 5.24 -2.24
CA ARG A 127 -7.74 6.13 -3.41
C ARG A 127 -8.08 5.36 -4.69
N ILE A 128 -7.49 4.19 -4.87
CA ILE A 128 -7.77 3.29 -6.02
C ILE A 128 -9.22 2.81 -5.96
N SER A 129 -9.69 2.33 -4.81
CA SER A 129 -11.06 1.87 -4.61
C SER A 129 -12.09 2.96 -4.92
N ASN A 130 -11.84 4.19 -4.49
CA ASN A 130 -12.75 5.32 -4.75
C ASN A 130 -12.82 5.69 -6.24
N MET A 131 -11.70 5.60 -6.97
CA MET A 131 -11.68 5.80 -8.42
C MET A 131 -12.50 4.73 -9.16
N TYR A 132 -12.36 3.46 -8.78
CA TYR A 132 -13.14 2.37 -9.36
C TYR A 132 -14.64 2.52 -9.07
N MET A 133 -15.01 2.89 -7.84
CA MET A 133 -16.39 3.12 -7.46
C MET A 133 -17.03 4.24 -8.29
N MET A 134 -16.35 5.37 -8.46
CA MET A 134 -16.81 6.48 -9.31
C MET A 134 -17.00 6.03 -10.76
N ALA A 135 -16.03 5.33 -11.33
CA ALA A 135 -16.11 4.81 -12.69
C ALA A 135 -17.30 3.86 -12.89
N THR A 136 -17.51 2.95 -11.93
CA THR A 136 -18.64 2.01 -11.96
C THR A 136 -19.99 2.73 -11.92
N VAL A 137 -20.16 3.74 -11.08
CA VAL A 137 -21.39 4.54 -10.99
C VAL A 137 -21.68 5.22 -12.32
N VAL A 138 -20.67 5.83 -12.95
CA VAL A 138 -20.83 6.49 -14.25
C VAL A 138 -21.26 5.49 -15.33
N VAL A 139 -20.61 4.32 -15.41
CA VAL A 139 -20.95 3.29 -16.39
C VAL A 139 -22.39 2.81 -16.20
N VAL A 140 -22.81 2.57 -14.96
CA VAL A 140 -24.20 2.15 -14.66
C VAL A 140 -25.21 3.23 -15.05
N LEU A 141 -24.94 4.49 -14.76
CA LEU A 141 -25.81 5.59 -15.18
C LEU A 141 -25.95 5.67 -16.70
N VAL A 142 -24.84 5.58 -17.44
CA VAL A 142 -24.87 5.58 -18.90
C VAL A 142 -25.65 4.40 -19.45
N ALA A 143 -25.45 3.20 -18.88
CA ALA A 143 -26.19 2.01 -19.27
C ALA A 143 -27.70 2.15 -19.04
N VAL A 144 -28.13 2.65 -17.89
CA VAL A 144 -29.55 2.90 -17.56
C VAL A 144 -30.17 3.92 -18.53
N LEU A 145 -29.45 5.00 -18.83
CA LEU A 145 -29.91 6.00 -19.81
C LEU A 145 -30.06 5.39 -21.21
N ALA A 146 -29.06 4.62 -21.66
CA ALA A 146 -29.13 3.96 -22.95
C ALA A 146 -30.30 2.99 -23.06
N VAL A 147 -30.50 2.13 -22.06
CA VAL A 147 -31.63 1.19 -22.01
C VAL A 147 -32.96 1.94 -21.97
N SER A 148 -33.08 3.03 -21.22
CA SER A 148 -34.28 3.84 -21.11
C SER A 148 -34.65 4.49 -22.45
N LEU A 149 -33.67 5.03 -23.16
CA LEU A 149 -33.89 5.61 -24.50
C LEU A 149 -34.27 4.55 -25.52
N PHE A 150 -33.63 3.39 -25.52
CA PHE A 150 -33.95 2.26 -26.40
C PHE A 150 -35.36 1.71 -26.14
N ALA A 151 -35.72 1.51 -24.88
CA ALA A 151 -37.03 1.04 -24.48
C ALA A 151 -38.16 1.99 -24.94
N ARG A 152 -37.94 3.31 -24.80
CA ARG A 152 -38.91 4.31 -25.28
C ARG A 152 -39.07 4.27 -26.80
N LYS A 153 -37.98 4.17 -27.55
CA LYS A 153 -37.97 4.16 -29.02
C LYS A 153 -38.64 2.91 -29.57
N GLN A 154 -38.48 1.75 -28.91
CA GLN A 154 -39.11 0.48 -29.35
C GLN A 154 -40.56 0.34 -28.88
N SER A 155 -40.95 0.93 -27.74
CA SER A 155 -42.31 0.79 -27.22
C SER A 155 -43.32 1.71 -27.91
N GLN A 156 -42.89 2.80 -28.53
CA GLN A 156 -43.79 3.71 -29.27
C GLN A 156 -44.48 3.04 -30.47
N PRO A 157 -43.78 2.41 -31.41
CA PRO A 157 -44.45 1.79 -32.58
C PRO A 157 -45.38 0.65 -32.18
N LEU A 158 -45.10 -0.10 -31.13
CA LEU A 158 -45.98 -1.14 -30.61
C LEU A 158 -47.32 -0.55 -30.07
N LYS A 159 -47.23 0.58 -29.32
CA LYS A 159 -48.43 1.28 -28.83
C LYS A 159 -49.27 1.86 -29.97
N ASP A 160 -48.62 2.37 -30.99
CA ASP A 160 -49.30 2.94 -32.15
C ASP A 160 -50.00 1.84 -32.99
N MET A 161 -49.35 0.67 -33.17
CA MET A 161 -49.97 -0.48 -33.77
C MET A 161 -51.15 -1.01 -32.95
N ALA A 162 -51.00 -1.14 -31.63
CA ALA A 162 -52.10 -1.57 -30.77
C ALA A 162 -53.30 -0.59 -30.80
N ARG A 163 -53.01 0.73 -30.84
CA ARG A 163 -54.05 1.74 -30.97
C ARG A 163 -54.74 1.71 -32.31
N ALA A 164 -54.02 1.52 -33.42
CA ALA A 164 -54.58 1.36 -34.73
C ALA A 164 -55.48 0.11 -34.81
N ALA A 165 -55.02 -1.02 -34.30
CA ALA A 165 -55.80 -2.28 -34.25
C ALA A 165 -57.13 -2.09 -33.42
N TYR A 166 -57.05 -1.39 -32.32
CA TYR A 166 -58.23 -1.06 -31.51
C TYR A 166 -59.28 -0.21 -32.28
N HIS A 167 -58.82 0.79 -33.04
CA HIS A 167 -59.70 1.64 -33.86
C HIS A 167 -60.31 0.88 -35.02
N PHE A 168 -59.53 -0.01 -35.66
CA PHE A 168 -60.06 -0.92 -36.70
C PHE A 168 -61.15 -1.86 -36.16
N GLY A 169 -60.94 -2.43 -34.97
CA GLY A 169 -61.92 -3.33 -34.33
C GLY A 169 -63.24 -2.64 -33.96
N HIS A 170 -63.27 -1.30 -33.86
CA HIS A 170 -64.46 -0.49 -33.59
C HIS A 170 -65.03 0.20 -34.81
N GLY A 171 -64.67 -0.24 -36.01
CA GLY A 171 -65.30 0.22 -37.28
C GLY A 171 -64.76 1.56 -37.83
N ARG A 172 -63.68 2.08 -37.30
CA ARG A 172 -63.02 3.27 -37.84
C ARG A 172 -61.94 2.86 -38.86
N LEU A 173 -62.25 2.86 -40.12
CA LEU A 173 -61.37 2.48 -41.23
C LEU A 173 -60.38 3.57 -41.65
N ASP A 174 -60.50 4.79 -41.10
CA ASP A 174 -59.62 5.94 -41.42
C ASP A 174 -58.36 6.02 -40.62
N ALA A 175 -58.08 5.08 -39.72
CA ALA A 175 -56.89 5.06 -38.90
C ALA A 175 -55.67 4.59 -39.71
N ARG A 176 -54.78 5.49 -40.12
CA ARG A 176 -53.48 5.17 -40.74
C ARG A 176 -52.42 5.15 -39.68
N VAL A 177 -51.57 4.11 -39.75
CA VAL A 177 -50.35 4.06 -38.92
C VAL A 177 -49.34 5.03 -39.53
N PRO A 178 -48.78 6.00 -38.77
CA PRO A 178 -47.75 6.88 -39.30
C PRO A 178 -46.51 6.01 -39.64
N ILE A 179 -46.10 6.08 -40.91
CA ILE A 179 -44.84 5.44 -41.34
C ILE A 179 -43.70 6.32 -40.78
N SER A 180 -42.97 5.77 -39.83
CA SER A 180 -41.76 6.41 -39.31
C SER A 180 -40.68 6.20 -40.37
N ASP A 181 -40.42 7.22 -41.20
CA ASP A 181 -39.19 7.27 -42.01
C ASP A 181 -37.99 7.36 -41.09
N ASN A 182 -37.06 6.46 -41.34
CA ASN A 182 -35.82 6.28 -40.53
C ASN A 182 -34.76 7.25 -41.02
#